data_2684b00139eb940c07305edba2233304
#
_entry.id   2684b00139eb940c07305edba2233304
#
_cell.length_a   1.000
_cell.length_b   1.000
_cell.length_c   1.000
_cell.angle_alpha   90.00
_cell.angle_beta   90.00
_cell.angle_gamma   90.00
#
_symmetry.space_group_name_H-M   'P 1'
#
loop_
_entity.id
_entity.type
_entity.pdbx_description
1 polymer ?
#
loop_
_entity_poly.entity_id
_entity_poly.type
_entity_poly.pdbx_seq_one_letter_code
_entity_poly.pdbx_strand_id
1 'polypeptide(L)'
;LENNNFLDHLIYPLKFTIKQIGVLIPFLVLCSFLVKSFKFKITKHDEKSIFLIFITFVPILLMFITSLTLAANIRTMWMTPFYLTIGLFFVYHFKFSINLNFFKKFIICFLFLFILSPLAYLYISLSKNNKRTDYPGKEIAYLVQNRWDKNFTNTISVVVGDEWLAGNLSYHLQSRPKWFNNLSPKLKDLKLEGGVIYVGNAKILKS
;
A
#
# COMPACT_ATOMS: atom_id res chain seq x y z
N LEU A 1 0.60 16.60 -11.66
CA LEU A 1 1.48 17.00 -10.55
C LEU A 1 0.57 17.65 -9.52
N GLU A 2 0.34 16.96 -8.39
CA GLU A 2 -0.35 17.56 -7.25
C GLU A 2 0.48 18.79 -6.83
N ASN A 3 -0.18 19.92 -6.59
CA ASN A 3 0.44 21.10 -6.00
C ASN A 3 0.84 20.75 -4.56
N ASN A 4 2.06 20.19 -4.39
CA ASN A 4 2.58 19.85 -3.09
C ASN A 4 2.90 21.15 -2.33
N ASN A 5 2.25 21.35 -1.20
CA ASN A 5 2.57 22.44 -0.29
C ASN A 5 3.92 22.18 0.39
N PHE A 6 4.66 23.23 0.75
CA PHE A 6 5.93 23.09 1.50
C PHE A 6 5.78 22.22 2.76
N LEU A 7 4.63 22.26 3.42
CA LEU A 7 4.32 21.43 4.58
C LEU A 7 4.32 19.91 4.27
N ASP A 8 4.01 19.51 3.05
CA ASP A 8 3.98 18.09 2.67
C ASP A 8 5.37 17.45 2.70
N HIS A 9 6.43 18.25 2.45
CA HIS A 9 7.82 17.80 2.59
C HIS A 9 8.20 17.43 4.03
N LEU A 10 7.48 17.91 5.04
CA LEU A 10 7.70 17.56 6.45
C LEU A 10 6.68 16.54 6.96
N ILE A 11 5.42 16.70 6.57
CA ILE A 11 4.32 15.86 7.05
C ILE A 11 4.44 14.41 6.54
N TYR A 12 4.76 14.22 5.26
CA TYR A 12 4.82 12.87 4.68
C TYR A 12 5.97 12.02 5.23
N PRO A 13 7.23 12.51 5.36
CA PRO A 13 8.30 11.74 5.99
C PRO A 13 8.01 11.43 7.46
N LEU A 14 7.43 12.38 8.22
CA LEU A 14 7.06 12.14 9.61
C LEU A 14 5.97 11.08 9.73
N LYS A 15 4.93 11.18 8.91
CA LYS A 15 3.86 10.18 8.82
C LYS A 15 4.38 8.81 8.40
N PHE A 16 5.34 8.78 7.46
CA PHE A 16 6.03 7.56 7.04
C PHE A 16 6.74 6.93 8.24
N THR A 17 7.59 7.68 8.94
CA THR A 17 8.37 7.20 10.09
C THR A 17 7.48 6.65 11.20
N ILE A 18 6.42 7.37 11.58
CA ILE A 18 5.47 6.92 12.60
C ILE A 18 4.81 5.60 12.19
N LYS A 19 4.40 5.48 10.94
CA LYS A 19 3.82 4.22 10.43
C LYS A 19 4.82 3.06 10.45
N GLN A 20 6.10 3.30 10.12
CA GLN A 20 7.14 2.28 10.17
C GLN A 20 7.37 1.80 11.61
N ILE A 21 7.46 2.72 12.56
CA ILE A 21 7.56 2.37 13.99
C ILE A 21 6.33 1.54 14.40
N GLY A 22 5.13 1.95 14.02
CA GLY A 22 3.89 1.23 14.32
C GLY A 22 3.90 -0.22 13.82
N VAL A 23 4.37 -0.46 12.60
CA VAL A 23 4.50 -1.82 12.03
C VAL A 23 5.53 -2.67 12.80
N LEU A 24 6.58 -2.06 13.36
CA LEU A 24 7.60 -2.76 14.11
C LEU A 24 7.23 -3.02 15.58
N ILE A 25 6.21 -2.36 16.14
CA ILE A 25 5.80 -2.55 17.54
C ILE A 25 5.61 -4.03 17.91
N PRO A 26 4.85 -4.86 17.17
CA PRO A 26 4.66 -6.27 17.53
C PRO A 26 5.99 -7.03 17.60
N PHE A 27 6.89 -6.77 16.65
CA PHE A 27 8.23 -7.36 16.65
C PHE A 27 9.07 -6.91 17.86
N LEU A 28 9.07 -5.61 18.19
CA LEU A 28 9.79 -5.08 19.34
C LEU A 28 9.26 -5.62 20.67
N VAL A 29 7.93 -5.79 20.79
CA VAL A 29 7.30 -6.42 21.95
C VAL A 29 7.77 -7.87 22.09
N LEU A 30 7.77 -8.65 21.00
CA LEU A 30 8.29 -10.02 21.03
C LEU A 30 9.76 -10.08 21.43
N CYS A 31 10.59 -9.19 20.89
CA CYS A 31 12.01 -9.13 21.23
C CYS A 31 12.25 -8.74 22.69
N SER A 32 11.41 -7.89 23.28
CA SER A 32 11.54 -7.49 24.69
C SER A 32 11.43 -8.67 25.68
N PHE A 33 10.69 -9.72 25.32
CA PHE A 33 10.62 -10.94 26.12
C PHE A 33 11.88 -11.79 26.07
N LEU A 34 12.67 -11.68 24.99
CA LEU A 34 13.88 -12.49 24.81
C LEU A 34 15.14 -11.83 25.33
N VAL A 35 15.17 -10.50 25.41
CA VAL A 35 16.39 -9.75 25.74
C VAL A 35 16.35 -9.25 27.18
N LYS A 36 17.31 -9.70 28.00
CA LYS A 36 17.48 -9.25 29.38
C LYS A 36 18.06 -7.84 29.49
N SER A 37 18.85 -7.42 28.51
CA SER A 37 19.55 -6.12 28.52
C SER A 37 19.83 -5.68 27.09
N PHE A 38 19.38 -4.48 26.73
CA PHE A 38 19.64 -3.88 25.41
C PHE A 38 21.07 -3.29 25.35
N LYS A 39 22.07 -4.10 25.61
CA LYS A 39 23.47 -3.69 25.44
C LYS A 39 23.87 -3.89 23.99
N PHE A 40 23.85 -2.82 23.23
CA PHE A 40 24.28 -2.81 21.83
C PHE A 40 25.80 -2.73 21.77
N LYS A 41 26.44 -3.76 21.22
CA LYS A 41 27.90 -3.79 21.07
C LYS A 41 28.25 -3.79 19.59
N ILE A 42 28.71 -2.65 19.10
CA ILE A 42 29.30 -2.56 17.76
C ILE A 42 30.80 -2.77 17.88
N THR A 43 31.32 -3.82 17.28
CA THR A 43 32.74 -3.99 17.05
C THR A 43 33.11 -3.30 15.75
N LYS A 44 33.98 -2.28 15.81
CA LYS A 44 34.31 -1.39 14.65
C LYS A 44 34.87 -2.13 13.42
N HIS A 45 35.28 -3.38 13.53
CA HIS A 45 35.88 -4.18 12.44
C HIS A 45 35.04 -5.42 12.07
N ASP A 46 33.75 -5.44 12.45
CA ASP A 46 32.89 -6.58 12.12
C ASP A 46 32.14 -6.28 10.81
N GLU A 47 32.69 -6.78 9.70
CA GLU A 47 32.11 -6.63 8.36
C GLU A 47 30.65 -7.10 8.28
N LYS A 48 30.31 -8.18 9.02
CA LYS A 48 28.94 -8.71 9.06
C LYS A 48 27.99 -7.74 9.75
N SER A 49 28.46 -7.10 10.84
CA SER A 49 27.68 -6.07 11.53
C SER A 49 27.42 -4.87 10.62
N ILE A 50 28.47 -4.41 9.94
CA ILE A 50 28.36 -3.28 8.99
C ILE A 50 27.38 -3.63 7.87
N PHE A 51 27.53 -4.80 7.25
CA PHE A 51 26.62 -5.27 6.21
C PHE A 51 25.15 -5.30 6.67
N LEU A 52 24.89 -5.85 7.87
CA LEU A 52 23.52 -5.91 8.42
C LEU A 52 22.94 -4.54 8.71
N ILE A 53 23.75 -3.60 9.21
CA ILE A 53 23.33 -2.21 9.41
C ILE A 53 22.92 -1.57 8.07
N PHE A 54 23.77 -1.71 7.05
CA PHE A 54 23.52 -1.13 5.75
C PHE A 54 22.27 -1.70 5.09
N ILE A 55 22.14 -3.03 4.99
CA ILE A 55 21.00 -3.65 4.32
C ILE A 55 19.67 -3.39 5.05
N THR A 56 19.72 -3.18 6.36
CA THR A 56 18.51 -2.94 7.18
C THR A 56 18.10 -1.48 7.17
N PHE A 57 19.04 -0.54 7.36
CA PHE A 57 18.70 0.86 7.60
C PHE A 57 18.82 1.76 6.38
N VAL A 58 19.71 1.46 5.42
CA VAL A 58 19.87 2.30 4.22
C VAL A 58 18.60 2.38 3.38
N PRO A 59 17.85 1.28 3.12
CA PRO A 59 16.59 1.39 2.39
C PRO A 59 15.56 2.29 3.08
N ILE A 60 15.46 2.20 4.42
CA ILE A 60 14.54 3.04 5.20
C ILE A 60 14.93 4.52 5.10
N LEU A 61 16.24 4.79 5.21
CA LEU A 61 16.79 6.13 5.10
C LEU A 61 16.58 6.72 3.70
N LEU A 62 16.83 5.95 2.65
CA LEU A 62 16.60 6.39 1.27
C LEU A 62 15.13 6.71 1.02
N MET A 63 14.21 5.90 1.50
CA MET A 63 12.78 6.16 1.38
C MET A 63 12.35 7.41 2.16
N PHE A 64 12.92 7.61 3.35
CA PHE A 64 12.70 8.84 4.12
C PHE A 64 13.17 10.08 3.36
N ILE A 65 14.41 10.04 2.81
CA ILE A 65 14.96 11.13 2.00
C ILE A 65 14.11 11.39 0.76
N THR A 66 13.68 10.34 0.06
CA THR A 66 12.78 10.46 -1.10
C THR A 66 11.46 11.14 -0.73
N SER A 67 10.85 10.76 0.41
CA SER A 67 9.64 11.40 0.90
C SER A 67 9.87 12.88 1.22
N LEU A 68 11.02 13.20 1.82
CA LEU A 68 11.40 14.58 2.19
C LEU A 68 11.63 15.47 0.96
N THR A 69 12.34 14.97 -0.04
CA THR A 69 12.73 15.74 -1.23
C THR A 69 11.59 15.91 -2.23
N LEU A 70 10.79 14.87 -2.44
CA LEU A 70 9.73 14.85 -3.46
C LEU A 70 8.33 15.09 -2.89
N ALA A 71 8.20 15.33 -1.57
CA ALA A 71 6.89 15.38 -0.88
C ALA A 71 6.01 14.17 -1.23
N ALA A 72 6.61 12.97 -1.36
CA ALA A 72 5.92 11.77 -1.78
C ALA A 72 5.29 11.05 -0.60
N ASN A 73 3.98 10.75 -0.68
CA ASN A 73 3.28 9.95 0.32
C ASN A 73 3.54 8.45 0.08
N ILE A 74 4.61 7.93 0.68
CA ILE A 74 5.07 6.56 0.48
C ILE A 74 4.17 5.56 1.20
N ARG A 75 3.77 4.51 0.49
CA ARG A 75 2.96 3.42 1.06
C ARG A 75 3.83 2.52 1.95
N THR A 76 3.36 2.28 3.18
CA THR A 76 4.07 1.49 4.20
C THR A 76 4.44 0.08 3.72
N MET A 77 3.59 -0.55 2.90
CA MET A 77 3.79 -1.92 2.42
C MET A 77 5.06 -2.09 1.55
N TRP A 78 5.58 -1.03 0.94
CA TRP A 78 6.80 -1.12 0.13
C TRP A 78 8.04 -1.41 0.96
N MET A 79 7.98 -1.17 2.28
CA MET A 79 9.08 -1.47 3.21
C MET A 79 9.08 -2.91 3.74
N THR A 80 8.00 -3.68 3.52
CA THR A 80 7.87 -5.04 4.07
C THR A 80 9.06 -5.96 3.77
N PRO A 81 9.64 -6.00 2.55
CA PRO A 81 10.79 -6.85 2.26
C PRO A 81 12.03 -6.53 3.13
N PHE A 82 12.23 -5.25 3.46
CA PHE A 82 13.39 -4.80 4.23
C PHE A 82 13.26 -5.13 5.71
N TYR A 83 12.06 -5.39 6.22
CA TYR A 83 11.85 -5.82 7.60
C TYR A 83 12.33 -7.24 7.89
N LEU A 84 12.50 -8.08 6.88
CA LEU A 84 13.06 -9.41 7.04
C LEU A 84 14.48 -9.37 7.63
N THR A 85 15.25 -8.35 7.28
CA THR A 85 16.63 -8.19 7.77
C THR A 85 16.69 -7.67 9.20
N ILE A 86 15.63 -7.02 9.72
CA ILE A 86 15.59 -6.51 11.10
C ILE A 86 15.69 -7.64 12.13
N GLY A 87 15.01 -8.77 11.87
CA GLY A 87 15.10 -9.94 12.74
C GLY A 87 16.51 -10.48 12.83
N LEU A 88 17.20 -10.61 11.69
CA LEU A 88 18.57 -11.07 11.63
C LEU A 88 19.53 -10.07 12.31
N PHE A 89 19.35 -8.78 12.03
CA PHE A 89 20.08 -7.69 12.70
C PHE A 89 19.94 -7.77 14.21
N PHE A 90 18.71 -7.96 14.70
CA PHE A 90 18.43 -8.07 16.13
C PHE A 90 19.13 -9.26 16.75
N VAL A 91 18.96 -10.46 16.21
CA VAL A 91 19.61 -11.68 16.73
C VAL A 91 21.12 -11.55 16.72
N TYR A 92 21.70 -11.01 15.66
CA TYR A 92 23.15 -10.86 15.55
C TYR A 92 23.73 -9.95 16.63
N HIS A 93 23.11 -8.79 16.87
CA HIS A 93 23.63 -7.80 17.81
C HIS A 93 23.30 -8.08 19.27
N PHE A 94 22.20 -8.79 19.52
CA PHE A 94 21.72 -9.10 20.88
C PHE A 94 21.91 -10.56 21.29
N LYS A 95 22.57 -11.39 20.48
CA LYS A 95 22.75 -12.84 20.75
C LYS A 95 23.25 -13.15 22.16
N PHE A 96 24.14 -12.35 22.74
CA PHE A 96 24.66 -12.53 24.07
C PHE A 96 23.72 -12.06 25.20
N SER A 97 22.70 -11.33 24.87
CA SER A 97 21.69 -10.81 25.79
C SER A 97 20.39 -11.62 25.77
N ILE A 98 20.29 -12.59 24.86
CA ILE A 98 19.11 -13.45 24.74
C ILE A 98 19.05 -14.42 25.94
N ASN A 99 17.88 -14.43 26.60
CA ASN A 99 17.62 -15.32 27.73
C ASN A 99 16.47 -16.28 27.39
N LEU A 100 16.82 -17.55 27.16
CA LEU A 100 15.86 -18.60 26.81
C LEU A 100 14.89 -18.96 27.94
N ASN A 101 15.13 -18.56 29.19
CA ASN A 101 14.19 -18.78 30.28
C ASN A 101 12.85 -18.10 30.06
N PHE A 102 12.80 -17.03 29.25
CA PHE A 102 11.59 -16.34 28.88
C PHE A 102 10.97 -16.83 27.58
N PHE A 103 11.54 -17.87 26.97
CA PHE A 103 11.07 -18.40 25.68
C PHE A 103 9.60 -18.82 25.70
N LYS A 104 9.10 -19.38 26.82
CA LYS A 104 7.66 -19.70 26.97
C LYS A 104 6.78 -18.45 26.81
N LYS A 105 7.17 -17.33 27.44
CA LYS A 105 6.43 -16.06 27.32
C LYS A 105 6.45 -15.53 25.90
N PHE A 106 7.58 -15.63 25.24
CA PHE A 106 7.73 -15.28 23.82
C PHE A 106 6.77 -16.09 22.94
N ILE A 107 6.74 -17.42 23.09
CA ILE A 107 5.84 -18.31 22.33
C ILE A 107 4.37 -17.96 22.56
N ILE A 108 3.98 -17.75 23.82
CA ILE A 108 2.57 -17.38 24.15
C ILE A 108 2.21 -16.06 23.47
N CYS A 109 3.07 -15.06 23.58
CA CYS A 109 2.82 -13.76 22.94
C CYS A 109 2.80 -13.87 21.40
N PHE A 110 3.70 -14.66 20.83
CA PHE A 110 3.73 -14.92 19.39
C PHE A 110 2.44 -15.57 18.90
N LEU A 111 1.99 -16.64 19.58
CA LEU A 111 0.74 -17.33 19.23
C LEU A 111 -0.48 -16.41 19.39
N PHE A 112 -0.49 -15.59 20.44
CA PHE A 112 -1.54 -14.60 20.65
C PHE A 112 -1.61 -13.61 19.48
N LEU A 113 -0.48 -13.01 19.08
CA LEU A 113 -0.41 -12.08 17.95
C LEU A 113 -0.76 -12.76 16.62
N PHE A 114 -0.32 -14.02 16.45
CA PHE A 114 -0.58 -14.81 15.25
C PHE A 114 -2.09 -15.07 15.06
N ILE A 115 -2.80 -15.34 16.15
CA ILE A 115 -4.26 -15.56 16.13
C ILE A 115 -5.00 -14.22 16.07
N LEU A 116 -4.54 -13.21 16.82
CA LEU A 116 -5.18 -11.89 16.87
C LEU A 116 -5.22 -11.21 15.50
N SER A 117 -4.16 -11.33 14.71
CA SER A 117 -4.05 -10.67 13.40
C SER A 117 -5.16 -11.10 12.42
N PRO A 118 -5.39 -12.40 12.13
CA PRO A 118 -6.48 -12.80 11.24
C PRO A 118 -7.86 -12.53 11.84
N LEU A 119 -8.03 -12.63 13.19
CA LEU A 119 -9.29 -12.30 13.83
C LEU A 119 -9.63 -10.80 13.72
N ALA A 120 -8.65 -9.93 13.93
CA ALA A 120 -8.83 -8.49 13.75
C ALA A 120 -9.17 -8.16 12.29
N TYR A 121 -8.50 -8.80 11.33
CA TYR A 121 -8.83 -8.64 9.92
C TYR A 121 -10.25 -9.13 9.61
N LEU A 122 -10.64 -10.28 10.11
CA LEU A 122 -12.00 -10.83 9.96
C LEU A 122 -13.04 -9.86 10.53
N TYR A 123 -12.83 -9.36 11.76
CA TYR A 123 -13.72 -8.39 12.39
C TYR A 123 -13.88 -7.11 11.54
N ILE A 124 -12.76 -6.50 11.12
CA ILE A 124 -12.79 -5.32 10.27
C ILE A 124 -13.47 -5.64 8.92
N SER A 125 -13.21 -6.84 8.39
CA SER A 125 -13.81 -7.30 7.15
C SER A 125 -15.32 -7.46 7.23
N LEU A 126 -15.84 -7.94 8.32
CA LEU A 126 -17.29 -8.10 8.53
C LEU A 126 -17.99 -6.79 8.91
N SER A 127 -17.28 -5.89 9.62
CA SER A 127 -17.87 -4.63 10.10
C SER A 127 -17.94 -3.53 9.04
N LYS A 128 -17.13 -3.59 7.98
CA LYS A 128 -17.16 -2.58 6.91
C LYS A 128 -18.13 -2.98 5.82
N ASN A 129 -19.25 -2.27 5.72
CA ASN A 129 -20.09 -2.21 4.56
C ASN A 129 -19.42 -1.27 3.52
N ASN A 130 -19.35 -1.62 2.26
CA ASN A 130 -18.71 -0.87 1.16
C ASN A 130 -17.18 -1.05 1.04
N LYS A 131 -16.72 -2.27 0.87
CA LYS A 131 -15.34 -2.54 0.49
C LYS A 131 -15.17 -2.38 -1.03
N ARG A 132 -13.94 -2.07 -1.46
CA ARG A 132 -13.60 -2.10 -2.89
C ARG A 132 -13.85 -3.47 -3.54
N THR A 133 -13.72 -4.56 -2.75
CA THR A 133 -14.02 -5.94 -3.19
C THR A 133 -15.51 -6.18 -3.47
N ASP A 134 -16.38 -5.39 -2.86
CA ASP A 134 -17.84 -5.54 -2.97
C ASP A 134 -18.41 -4.62 -4.06
N TYR A 135 -17.55 -4.00 -4.87
CA TYR A 135 -17.95 -3.14 -5.96
C TYR A 135 -18.73 -3.93 -7.05
N PRO A 136 -19.98 -3.59 -7.32
CA PRO A 136 -20.85 -4.35 -8.23
C PRO A 136 -20.53 -4.04 -9.70
N GLY A 137 -19.28 -4.23 -10.12
CA GLY A 137 -18.79 -3.84 -11.44
C GLY A 137 -19.54 -4.50 -12.60
N LYS A 138 -19.94 -5.77 -12.44
CA LYS A 138 -20.72 -6.49 -13.45
C LYS A 138 -22.13 -5.93 -13.60
N GLU A 139 -22.80 -5.63 -12.48
CA GLU A 139 -24.15 -5.10 -12.48
C GLU A 139 -24.18 -3.69 -13.09
N ILE A 140 -23.22 -2.86 -12.72
CA ILE A 140 -23.07 -1.52 -13.28
C ILE A 140 -22.83 -1.59 -14.80
N ALA A 141 -21.90 -2.46 -15.24
CA ALA A 141 -21.63 -2.63 -16.66
C ALA A 141 -22.86 -3.13 -17.44
N TYR A 142 -23.63 -4.06 -16.86
CA TYR A 142 -24.89 -4.53 -17.45
C TYR A 142 -25.92 -3.39 -17.60
N LEU A 143 -26.11 -2.57 -16.57
CA LEU A 143 -27.01 -1.41 -16.63
C LEU A 143 -26.56 -0.38 -17.67
N VAL A 144 -25.26 -0.10 -17.75
CA VAL A 144 -24.69 0.82 -18.73
C VAL A 144 -24.86 0.27 -20.15
N GLN A 145 -24.56 -1.03 -20.37
CA GLN A 145 -24.72 -1.66 -21.68
C GLN A 145 -26.17 -1.62 -22.12
N ASN A 146 -27.12 -2.03 -21.27
CA ASN A 146 -28.53 -1.99 -21.60
C ASN A 146 -29.05 -0.59 -21.96
N ARG A 147 -28.54 0.43 -21.23
CA ARG A 147 -28.93 1.82 -21.52
C ARG A 147 -28.28 2.30 -22.80
N TRP A 148 -27.08 1.86 -23.12
CA TRP A 148 -26.41 2.18 -24.38
C TRP A 148 -27.17 1.58 -25.57
N ASP A 149 -27.45 0.30 -25.53
CA ASP A 149 -28.11 -0.45 -26.62
C ASP A 149 -29.55 0.04 -26.93
N LYS A 150 -30.22 0.67 -25.92
CA LYS A 150 -31.50 1.29 -26.12
C LYS A 150 -31.45 2.64 -26.85
N ASN A 151 -30.32 3.35 -26.78
CA ASN A 151 -30.23 4.72 -27.30
C ASN A 151 -29.27 4.85 -28.48
N PHE A 152 -28.36 3.88 -28.67
CA PHE A 152 -27.31 3.91 -29.67
C PHE A 152 -27.18 2.57 -30.40
N THR A 153 -26.82 2.62 -31.66
CA THR A 153 -26.59 1.42 -32.49
C THR A 153 -25.14 1.03 -32.63
N ASN A 154 -24.21 1.93 -32.23
CA ASN A 154 -22.77 1.69 -32.28
C ASN A 154 -22.27 1.05 -30.97
N THR A 155 -21.11 0.39 -31.05
CA THR A 155 -20.47 -0.23 -29.90
C THR A 155 -19.73 0.80 -29.05
N ILE A 156 -19.67 0.56 -27.73
CA ILE A 156 -18.83 1.33 -26.83
C ILE A 156 -17.37 0.99 -27.10
N SER A 157 -16.58 1.96 -27.53
CA SER A 157 -15.16 1.78 -27.89
C SER A 157 -14.18 2.36 -26.85
N VAL A 158 -14.64 3.36 -26.08
CA VAL A 158 -13.79 4.08 -25.13
C VAL A 158 -14.55 4.38 -23.85
N VAL A 159 -13.87 4.22 -22.72
CA VAL A 159 -14.32 4.69 -21.40
C VAL A 159 -13.28 5.65 -20.84
N VAL A 160 -13.71 6.85 -20.48
CA VAL A 160 -12.87 7.92 -19.95
C VAL A 160 -13.22 8.16 -18.49
N GLY A 161 -12.23 8.25 -17.61
CA GLY A 161 -12.44 8.55 -16.21
C GLY A 161 -11.29 8.06 -15.33
N ASP A 162 -11.51 8.07 -14.00
CA ASP A 162 -10.52 7.58 -13.07
C ASP A 162 -10.24 6.07 -13.24
N GLU A 163 -9.02 5.66 -12.81
CA GLU A 163 -8.53 4.29 -12.95
C GLU A 163 -9.49 3.25 -12.34
N TRP A 164 -10.12 3.59 -11.20
CA TRP A 164 -10.96 2.63 -10.51
C TRP A 164 -12.33 2.46 -11.14
N LEU A 165 -13.07 3.56 -11.34
CA LEU A 165 -14.44 3.49 -11.84
C LEU A 165 -14.49 3.18 -13.34
N ALA A 166 -13.73 3.93 -14.14
CA ALA A 166 -13.70 3.75 -15.59
C ALA A 166 -12.97 2.47 -15.99
N GLY A 167 -11.90 2.10 -15.27
CA GLY A 167 -11.20 0.84 -15.51
C GLY A 167 -12.07 -0.37 -15.19
N ASN A 168 -12.82 -0.38 -14.09
CA ASN A 168 -13.77 -1.45 -13.79
C ASN A 168 -14.90 -1.54 -14.84
N LEU A 169 -15.45 -0.39 -15.25
CA LEU A 169 -16.49 -0.37 -16.27
C LEU A 169 -15.95 -0.94 -17.60
N SER A 170 -14.79 -0.47 -18.05
CA SER A 170 -14.11 -0.98 -19.25
C SER A 170 -13.87 -2.50 -19.17
N TYR A 171 -13.45 -3.00 -18.02
CA TYR A 171 -13.20 -4.42 -17.81
C TYR A 171 -14.48 -5.28 -17.88
N HIS A 172 -15.61 -4.80 -17.40
CA HIS A 172 -16.86 -5.56 -17.32
C HIS A 172 -17.79 -5.41 -18.52
N LEU A 173 -17.63 -4.35 -19.34
CA LEU A 173 -18.40 -4.19 -20.58
C LEU A 173 -18.08 -5.30 -21.61
N GLN A 174 -19.07 -5.73 -22.39
CA GLN A 174 -18.91 -6.80 -23.39
C GLN A 174 -17.90 -6.45 -24.48
N SER A 175 -17.91 -5.20 -24.94
CA SER A 175 -17.01 -4.71 -26.01
C SER A 175 -15.57 -4.52 -25.54
N ARG A 176 -15.28 -4.63 -24.23
CA ARG A 176 -13.95 -4.38 -23.65
C ARG A 176 -13.31 -3.09 -24.16
N PRO A 177 -13.99 -1.94 -24.02
CA PRO A 177 -13.53 -0.67 -24.56
C PRO A 177 -12.19 -0.26 -23.94
N LYS A 178 -11.42 0.55 -24.66
CA LYS A 178 -10.16 1.10 -24.12
C LYS A 178 -10.47 2.10 -23.03
N TRP A 179 -9.72 1.98 -21.90
CA TRP A 179 -9.79 2.94 -20.81
C TRP A 179 -8.75 4.05 -21.01
N PHE A 180 -9.16 5.29 -20.75
CA PHE A 180 -8.30 6.47 -20.72
C PHE A 180 -8.53 7.29 -19.45
N ASN A 181 -7.45 7.78 -18.86
CA ASN A 181 -7.54 8.76 -17.79
C ASN A 181 -7.90 10.14 -18.39
N ASN A 182 -8.71 10.94 -17.68
CA ASN A 182 -9.10 12.30 -18.06
C ASN A 182 -7.91 13.20 -18.43
N LEU A 183 -6.72 12.92 -17.90
CA LEU A 183 -5.48 13.67 -18.14
C LEU A 183 -4.69 13.16 -19.35
N SER A 184 -5.16 12.16 -20.08
CA SER A 184 -4.40 11.59 -21.19
C SER A 184 -4.55 12.44 -22.46
N PRO A 185 -3.49 13.08 -22.95
CA PRO A 185 -3.51 13.89 -24.18
C PRO A 185 -3.81 13.05 -25.44
N LYS A 186 -3.66 11.74 -25.37
CA LYS A 186 -3.84 10.80 -26.49
C LYS A 186 -5.31 10.62 -26.93
N LEU A 187 -6.27 11.19 -26.20
CA LEU A 187 -7.68 11.11 -26.58
C LEU A 187 -7.97 11.85 -27.89
N LYS A 188 -7.23 12.91 -28.18
CA LYS A 188 -7.38 13.71 -29.41
C LYS A 188 -6.91 12.99 -30.68
N ASP A 189 -6.04 11.98 -30.53
CA ASP A 189 -5.44 11.26 -31.66
C ASP A 189 -6.20 9.96 -32.00
N LEU A 190 -7.25 9.61 -31.22
CA LEU A 190 -8.05 8.44 -31.51
C LEU A 190 -9.11 8.76 -32.55
N LYS A 191 -9.06 8.08 -33.69
CA LYS A 191 -10.21 7.93 -34.60
C LYS A 191 -11.28 7.15 -33.87
N LEU A 192 -12.24 7.88 -33.27
CA LEU A 192 -13.32 7.29 -32.48
C LEU A 192 -14.43 6.84 -33.45
N GLU A 193 -14.32 5.63 -33.99
CA GLU A 193 -15.41 5.03 -34.80
C GLU A 193 -16.56 4.51 -33.95
N GLY A 194 -16.41 4.48 -32.62
CA GLY A 194 -17.38 3.98 -31.65
C GLY A 194 -17.77 4.99 -30.59
N GLY A 195 -18.64 4.56 -29.68
CA GLY A 195 -19.14 5.38 -28.60
C GLY A 195 -18.14 5.61 -27.48
N VAL A 196 -18.22 6.76 -26.82
CA VAL A 196 -17.40 7.16 -25.69
C VAL A 196 -18.27 7.33 -24.45
N ILE A 197 -17.85 6.74 -23.32
CA ILE A 197 -18.50 6.91 -22.03
C ILE A 197 -17.56 7.65 -21.08
N TYR A 198 -18.03 8.71 -20.45
CA TYR A 198 -17.36 9.42 -19.38
C TYR A 198 -17.86 8.95 -18.03
N VAL A 199 -16.93 8.56 -17.14
CA VAL A 199 -17.22 8.08 -15.78
C VAL A 199 -16.54 9.00 -14.77
N GLY A 200 -17.33 9.63 -13.92
CA GLY A 200 -16.79 10.54 -12.91
C GLY A 200 -17.88 11.31 -12.18
N ASN A 201 -17.47 12.33 -11.43
CA ASN A 201 -18.42 13.19 -10.73
C ASN A 201 -19.13 14.10 -11.73
N ALA A 202 -20.47 14.05 -11.73
CA ALA A 202 -21.31 14.85 -12.64
C ALA A 202 -21.06 16.37 -12.56
N LYS A 203 -20.54 16.88 -11.42
CA LYS A 203 -20.18 18.29 -11.27
C LYS A 203 -18.94 18.68 -12.09
N ILE A 204 -18.01 17.74 -12.29
CA ILE A 204 -16.76 17.96 -13.05
C ILE A 204 -17.01 17.81 -14.56
N LEU A 205 -18.00 17.00 -14.94
CA LEU A 205 -18.33 16.75 -16.35
C LEU A 205 -19.12 17.91 -16.99
N LYS A 206 -19.60 18.89 -16.21
CA LYS A 206 -20.35 20.07 -16.68
C LYS A 206 -19.48 21.32 -16.87
N SER A 207 -18.19 21.26 -16.48
CA SER A 207 -17.21 22.34 -16.71
C SER A 207 -16.38 22.05 -17.95
#